data_a21bc5d7aa9478fbbc4362c309c03bc5
#
_entry.id   a21bc5d7aa9478fbbc4362c309c03bc5
#
_cell.length_a   1.000
_cell.length_b   1.000
_cell.length_c   1.000
_cell.angle_alpha   90.00
_cell.angle_beta   90.00
_cell.angle_gamma   90.00
#
_symmetry.space_group_name_H-M   'P 1'
#
loop_
_entity.id
_entity.type
_entity.pdbx_description
1 polymer ?
#
loop_
_entity_poly.entity_id
_entity_poly.type
_entity_poly.pdbx_seq_one_letter_code
_entity_poly.pdbx_strand_id
1 'polypeptide(L)'
;CFSCHNIGGYENEKPIGTALTSEGSKSVDKLDFGHIHSIDHLNYSWFEQKLASPRIFDRHKIIETEDKLRMPNFYLKPDEIEAVVTALLSFNEDKVGEAKQASSYKEDHSVYDGYKILNQYNCRGCHIIDGFGGQIADIIGAPEFSPPNLNTEGEKVQPLWLFKFLKEPTLIRPNLQVRMPTFSLSDDEWNAVITALQDLDNNDLAFESDYHINTHSDKYKAGEKLQELGVCSNCHFYGTTFPKQSAETWAPNLALSKDRLRPEWLIKWLDDPQAIMPGTKMPAPYIPSKEELEMPESRSVWGKELVSMKGDRKEMLEG
;
A
#
# COMPACT_ATOMS: atom_id res chain seq x y z
N CYS A 1 9.24 -25.26 -24.10
CA CYS A 1 8.41 -24.05 -24.28
C CYS A 1 8.96 -23.15 -25.40
N PHE A 2 10.22 -22.73 -25.32
CA PHE A 2 10.84 -21.78 -26.25
C PHE A 2 10.93 -22.29 -27.69
N SER A 3 10.83 -23.61 -27.97
CA SER A 3 10.76 -24.14 -29.32
C SER A 3 9.46 -23.78 -30.04
N CYS A 4 8.39 -23.49 -29.33
CA CYS A 4 7.07 -23.18 -29.85
C CYS A 4 6.57 -21.79 -29.49
N HIS A 5 7.03 -21.25 -28.39
CA HIS A 5 6.60 -19.95 -27.84
C HIS A 5 7.75 -18.96 -27.77
N ASN A 6 7.48 -17.71 -28.05
CA ASN A 6 8.43 -16.64 -27.73
C ASN A 6 8.44 -16.39 -26.22
N ILE A 7 9.64 -16.34 -25.66
CA ILE A 7 9.91 -15.98 -24.27
C ILE A 7 11.04 -14.96 -24.31
N GLY A 8 11.00 -13.92 -23.49
CA GLY A 8 12.03 -12.88 -23.47
C GLY A 8 13.45 -13.46 -23.42
N GLY A 9 14.29 -13.11 -24.40
CA GLY A 9 15.62 -13.66 -24.60
C GLY A 9 15.70 -14.99 -25.39
N TYR A 10 14.55 -15.56 -25.78
CA TYR A 10 14.45 -16.79 -26.59
C TYR A 10 13.37 -16.61 -27.66
N GLU A 11 13.55 -15.61 -28.52
CA GLU A 11 12.61 -15.30 -29.59
C GLU A 11 12.86 -16.21 -30.80
N ASN A 12 11.77 -16.71 -31.36
CA ASN A 12 11.77 -17.49 -32.61
C ASN A 12 11.26 -16.62 -33.75
N GLU A 13 11.85 -16.79 -34.95
CA GLU A 13 11.37 -16.10 -36.17
C GLU A 13 9.93 -16.48 -36.54
N LYS A 14 9.51 -17.70 -36.27
CA LYS A 14 8.17 -18.23 -36.57
C LYS A 14 7.64 -19.05 -35.39
N PRO A 15 7.18 -18.40 -34.30
CA PRO A 15 6.62 -19.14 -33.19
C PRO A 15 5.32 -19.85 -33.60
N ILE A 16 5.11 -21.04 -33.08
CA ILE A 16 3.88 -21.84 -33.31
C ILE A 16 2.81 -21.43 -32.30
N GLY A 17 3.21 -21.15 -31.07
CA GLY A 17 2.34 -20.76 -29.96
C GLY A 17 2.37 -19.26 -29.70
N THR A 18 1.48 -18.82 -28.83
CA THR A 18 1.43 -17.41 -28.33
C THR A 18 2.70 -17.05 -27.57
N ALA A 19 3.09 -15.78 -27.59
CA ALA A 19 4.20 -15.31 -26.77
C ALA A 19 3.88 -15.45 -25.28
N LEU A 20 4.88 -15.90 -24.51
CA LEU A 20 4.77 -16.08 -23.06
C LEU A 20 5.54 -15.00 -22.27
N THR A 21 6.18 -14.06 -22.96
CA THR A 21 7.07 -13.04 -22.37
C THR A 21 6.40 -12.23 -21.26
N SER A 22 5.09 -12.03 -21.33
CA SER A 22 4.30 -11.26 -20.35
C SER A 22 3.05 -12.00 -19.88
N GLU A 23 3.10 -13.32 -19.88
CA GLU A 23 1.92 -14.14 -19.62
C GLU A 23 1.42 -14.01 -18.18
N GLY A 24 2.31 -13.71 -17.21
CA GLY A 24 1.94 -13.46 -15.83
C GLY A 24 1.12 -12.18 -15.62
N SER A 25 1.26 -11.20 -16.53
CA SER A 25 0.47 -9.94 -16.52
C SER A 25 -0.85 -10.06 -17.28
N LYS A 26 -1.14 -11.22 -17.87
CA LYS A 26 -2.35 -11.42 -18.66
C LYS A 26 -3.58 -11.49 -17.76
N SER A 27 -4.56 -10.66 -18.06
CA SER A 27 -5.82 -10.65 -17.33
C SER A 27 -6.60 -11.96 -17.54
N VAL A 28 -7.28 -12.42 -16.47
CA VAL A 28 -8.04 -13.70 -16.46
C VAL A 28 -9.10 -13.74 -17.56
N ASP A 29 -9.73 -12.61 -17.89
CA ASP A 29 -10.74 -12.50 -18.94
C ASP A 29 -10.19 -12.77 -20.36
N LYS A 30 -8.86 -12.75 -20.53
CA LYS A 30 -8.18 -13.11 -21.79
C LYS A 30 -7.81 -14.59 -21.88
N LEU A 31 -8.10 -15.38 -20.85
CA LEU A 31 -7.86 -16.81 -20.80
C LEU A 31 -9.11 -17.56 -21.19
N ASP A 32 -9.00 -18.44 -22.19
CA ASP A 32 -10.13 -19.26 -22.63
C ASP A 32 -10.28 -20.51 -21.76
N PHE A 33 -11.22 -20.47 -20.83
CA PHE A 33 -11.60 -21.61 -19.98
C PHE A 33 -12.51 -22.62 -20.72
N GLY A 34 -12.91 -22.33 -21.96
CA GLY A 34 -13.84 -23.17 -22.69
C GLY A 34 -15.16 -23.36 -21.95
N HIS A 35 -15.65 -24.60 -21.94
CA HIS A 35 -16.85 -25.01 -21.19
C HIS A 35 -16.49 -25.78 -19.90
N ILE A 36 -15.36 -25.46 -19.29
CA ILE A 36 -14.88 -26.13 -18.07
C ILE A 36 -15.27 -25.27 -16.86
N HIS A 37 -16.13 -25.82 -16.00
CA HIS A 37 -16.62 -25.16 -14.78
C HIS A 37 -16.07 -25.78 -13.50
N SER A 38 -15.17 -26.77 -13.62
CA SER A 38 -14.61 -27.51 -12.49
C SER A 38 -13.30 -26.96 -11.96
N ILE A 39 -12.80 -25.88 -12.55
CA ILE A 39 -11.58 -25.18 -12.13
C ILE A 39 -11.91 -23.72 -11.80
N ASP A 40 -11.19 -23.17 -10.85
CA ASP A 40 -11.35 -21.78 -10.48
C ASP A 40 -10.90 -20.85 -11.62
N HIS A 41 -11.61 -19.74 -11.81
CA HIS A 41 -11.29 -18.74 -12.82
C HIS A 41 -10.13 -17.84 -12.35
N LEU A 42 -8.94 -18.45 -12.19
CA LEU A 42 -7.69 -17.80 -11.79
C LEU A 42 -6.59 -18.12 -12.83
N ASN A 43 -5.62 -17.24 -12.97
CA ASN A 43 -4.47 -17.46 -13.85
C ASN A 43 -3.75 -18.77 -13.48
N TYR A 44 -3.47 -18.97 -12.19
CA TYR A 44 -2.82 -20.18 -11.69
C TYR A 44 -3.56 -21.46 -12.14
N SER A 45 -4.85 -21.54 -11.85
CA SER A 45 -5.68 -22.72 -12.13
C SER A 45 -5.77 -23.01 -13.63
N TRP A 46 -5.82 -21.95 -14.46
CA TRP A 46 -5.81 -22.10 -15.91
C TRP A 46 -4.49 -22.67 -16.42
N PHE A 47 -3.34 -22.14 -15.98
CA PHE A 47 -2.03 -22.62 -16.39
C PHE A 47 -1.77 -24.04 -15.90
N GLU A 48 -2.10 -24.35 -14.65
CA GLU A 48 -2.01 -25.69 -14.09
C GLU A 48 -2.77 -26.70 -14.96
N GLN A 49 -4.03 -26.41 -15.25
CA GLN A 49 -4.87 -27.27 -16.08
C GLN A 49 -4.36 -27.34 -17.53
N LYS A 50 -3.88 -26.22 -18.06
CA LYS A 50 -3.31 -26.15 -19.42
C LYS A 50 -2.06 -27.01 -19.57
N LEU A 51 -1.24 -27.12 -18.57
CA LEU A 51 -0.05 -27.98 -18.57
C LEU A 51 -0.39 -29.45 -18.29
N ALA A 52 -1.34 -29.69 -17.37
CA ALA A 52 -1.78 -31.04 -17.04
C ALA A 52 -2.52 -31.76 -18.22
N SER A 53 -3.41 -31.01 -18.88
CA SER A 53 -4.21 -31.56 -20.00
C SER A 53 -4.62 -30.45 -20.96
N PRO A 54 -3.76 -30.06 -21.92
CA PRO A 54 -3.97 -28.90 -22.80
C PRO A 54 -5.32 -28.89 -23.52
N ARG A 55 -5.74 -30.07 -24.00
CA ARG A 55 -6.97 -30.23 -24.82
C ARG A 55 -8.27 -30.27 -24.01
N ILE A 56 -8.23 -30.15 -22.72
CA ILE A 56 -9.45 -30.08 -21.88
C ILE A 56 -10.34 -28.91 -22.31
N PHE A 57 -9.73 -27.80 -22.73
CA PHE A 57 -10.43 -26.57 -23.13
C PHE A 57 -11.10 -26.69 -24.52
N ASP A 58 -10.83 -27.78 -25.28
CA ASP A 58 -11.57 -28.12 -26.52
C ASP A 58 -12.83 -28.93 -26.24
N ARG A 59 -13.02 -29.44 -25.02
CA ARG A 59 -14.19 -30.26 -24.67
C ARG A 59 -15.48 -29.47 -24.88
N HIS A 60 -16.44 -30.13 -25.49
CA HIS A 60 -17.77 -29.58 -25.80
C HIS A 60 -17.76 -28.43 -26.82
N LYS A 61 -16.62 -28.10 -27.43
CA LYS A 61 -16.56 -27.17 -28.57
C LYS A 61 -16.76 -27.94 -29.86
N ILE A 62 -17.59 -27.38 -30.76
CA ILE A 62 -17.73 -27.89 -32.13
C ILE A 62 -16.72 -27.15 -33.00
N ILE A 63 -15.54 -27.73 -33.16
CA ILE A 63 -14.44 -27.15 -33.95
C ILE A 63 -13.86 -28.17 -34.89
N GLU A 64 -13.38 -27.71 -36.05
CA GLU A 64 -12.67 -28.55 -37.01
C GLU A 64 -11.36 -29.06 -36.42
N THR A 65 -10.84 -30.16 -36.99
CA THR A 65 -9.65 -30.83 -36.44
C THR A 65 -8.41 -29.95 -36.46
N GLU A 66 -8.26 -29.10 -37.48
CA GLU A 66 -7.18 -28.14 -37.63
C GLU A 66 -7.21 -26.97 -36.62
N ASP A 67 -8.40 -26.67 -36.11
CA ASP A 67 -8.60 -25.56 -35.16
C ASP A 67 -8.42 -25.99 -33.68
N LYS A 68 -8.26 -27.29 -33.44
CA LYS A 68 -8.03 -27.82 -32.11
C LYS A 68 -6.67 -27.39 -31.55
N LEU A 69 -6.62 -27.26 -30.25
CA LEU A 69 -5.40 -26.94 -29.52
C LEU A 69 -4.25 -27.90 -29.90
N ARG A 70 -3.14 -27.32 -30.36
CA ARG A 70 -1.97 -28.07 -30.86
C ARG A 70 -0.91 -28.32 -29.80
N MET A 71 -1.01 -27.66 -28.65
CA MET A 71 -0.08 -27.86 -27.54
C MET A 71 -0.10 -29.32 -27.11
N PRO A 72 1.04 -30.04 -27.14
CA PRO A 72 1.11 -31.42 -26.69
C PRO A 72 0.99 -31.52 -25.19
N ASN A 73 0.56 -32.68 -24.69
CA ASN A 73 0.71 -33.03 -23.29
C ASN A 73 2.16 -33.50 -23.08
N PHE A 74 2.87 -32.84 -22.15
CA PHE A 74 4.26 -33.17 -21.81
C PHE A 74 4.36 -34.21 -20.69
N TYR A 75 3.23 -34.66 -20.14
CA TYR A 75 3.17 -35.62 -19.03
C TYR A 75 3.99 -35.20 -17.82
N LEU A 76 3.97 -33.89 -17.52
CA LEU A 76 4.64 -33.30 -16.36
C LEU A 76 4.00 -33.81 -15.08
N LYS A 77 4.83 -34.03 -14.06
CA LYS A 77 4.38 -34.34 -12.70
C LYS A 77 3.82 -33.07 -12.03
N PRO A 78 3.04 -33.23 -10.95
CA PRO A 78 2.45 -32.08 -10.26
C PRO A 78 3.48 -31.04 -9.80
N ASP A 79 4.61 -31.46 -9.24
CA ASP A 79 5.72 -30.59 -8.84
C ASP A 79 6.39 -29.87 -10.01
N GLU A 80 6.51 -30.53 -11.15
CA GLU A 80 7.03 -29.92 -12.39
C GLU A 80 6.04 -28.91 -12.96
N ILE A 81 4.72 -29.20 -12.91
CA ILE A 81 3.67 -28.25 -13.32
C ILE A 81 3.72 -27.00 -12.45
N GLU A 82 3.77 -27.16 -11.12
CA GLU A 82 3.85 -26.05 -10.17
C GLU A 82 5.06 -25.15 -10.45
N ALA A 83 6.24 -25.76 -10.70
CA ALA A 83 7.45 -25.02 -11.03
C ALA A 83 7.31 -24.21 -12.33
N VAL A 84 6.72 -24.82 -13.37
CA VAL A 84 6.50 -24.15 -14.66
C VAL A 84 5.46 -23.04 -14.53
N VAL A 85 4.36 -23.27 -13.79
CA VAL A 85 3.34 -22.24 -13.53
C VAL A 85 3.94 -21.05 -12.79
N THR A 86 4.73 -21.33 -11.76
CA THR A 86 5.42 -20.28 -10.99
C THR A 86 6.32 -19.43 -11.89
N ALA A 87 7.08 -20.07 -12.78
CA ALA A 87 7.92 -19.37 -13.75
C ALA A 87 7.09 -18.55 -14.75
N LEU A 88 5.98 -19.08 -15.28
CA LEU A 88 5.09 -18.35 -16.20
C LEU A 88 4.44 -17.13 -15.55
N LEU A 89 3.99 -17.26 -14.31
CA LEU A 89 3.41 -16.18 -13.55
C LEU A 89 4.43 -15.09 -13.17
N SER A 90 5.72 -15.42 -13.16
CA SER A 90 6.79 -14.43 -12.97
C SER A 90 7.10 -13.60 -14.22
N PHE A 91 6.64 -14.00 -15.40
CA PHE A 91 6.81 -13.26 -16.64
C PHE A 91 5.80 -12.10 -16.72
N ASN A 92 6.10 -11.05 -16.01
CA ASN A 92 5.25 -9.87 -15.94
C ASN A 92 5.71 -8.80 -16.95
N GLU A 93 4.76 -8.09 -17.53
CA GLU A 93 5.06 -6.81 -18.16
C GLU A 93 5.35 -5.79 -17.05
N ASP A 94 6.57 -5.33 -16.97
CA ASP A 94 6.95 -4.17 -16.15
C ASP A 94 6.43 -2.87 -16.81
N LYS A 95 5.14 -2.84 -17.13
CA LYS A 95 4.51 -1.61 -17.64
C LYS A 95 3.86 -0.86 -16.50
N VAL A 96 4.53 0.18 -16.05
CA VAL A 96 3.87 1.28 -15.37
C VAL A 96 2.86 1.87 -16.37
N GLY A 97 1.58 1.92 -16.01
CA GLY A 97 0.54 2.50 -16.88
C GLY A 97 0.95 3.92 -17.33
N GLU A 98 0.57 4.31 -18.57
CA GLU A 98 0.95 5.63 -19.14
C GLU A 98 0.66 6.80 -18.20
N ALA A 99 -0.43 6.73 -17.42
CA ALA A 99 -0.76 7.73 -16.41
C ALA A 99 0.25 7.83 -15.26
N LYS A 100 1.08 6.81 -15.06
CA LYS A 100 2.14 6.75 -14.03
C LYS A 100 3.55 6.82 -14.65
N GLN A 101 3.66 6.92 -15.96
CA GLN A 101 4.89 7.25 -16.64
C GLN A 101 5.03 8.77 -16.59
N ALA A 102 5.64 9.27 -15.54
CA ALA A 102 5.91 10.70 -15.41
C ALA A 102 6.67 11.22 -16.63
N SER A 103 6.44 12.48 -16.98
CA SER A 103 7.24 13.18 -18.00
C SER A 103 8.74 13.12 -17.71
N SER A 104 9.11 12.94 -16.45
CA SER A 104 10.44 12.68 -15.93
C SER A 104 11.00 11.29 -16.23
N TYR A 105 10.18 10.31 -16.64
CA TYR A 105 10.66 8.95 -16.94
C TYR A 105 11.80 8.93 -17.98
N LYS A 106 11.82 9.86 -18.90
CA LYS A 106 12.89 9.98 -19.90
C LYS A 106 14.22 10.51 -19.35
N GLU A 107 14.18 11.18 -18.22
CA GLU A 107 15.32 11.83 -17.58
C GLU A 107 15.69 11.20 -16.24
N ASP A 108 14.70 10.64 -15.52
CA ASP A 108 14.86 10.03 -14.21
C ASP A 108 13.98 8.77 -14.12
N HIS A 109 14.60 7.62 -13.97
CA HIS A 109 13.94 6.32 -13.86
C HIS A 109 13.54 5.96 -12.43
N SER A 110 13.75 6.84 -11.46
CA SER A 110 13.60 6.53 -10.02
C SER A 110 12.20 6.04 -9.65
N VAL A 111 11.14 6.62 -10.23
CA VAL A 111 9.75 6.18 -10.00
C VAL A 111 9.55 4.75 -10.49
N TYR A 112 9.97 4.45 -11.71
CA TYR A 112 9.86 3.10 -12.29
C TYR A 112 10.65 2.06 -11.49
N ASP A 113 11.89 2.39 -11.15
CA ASP A 113 12.76 1.52 -10.37
C ASP A 113 12.17 1.26 -8.98
N GLY A 114 11.57 2.27 -8.36
CA GLY A 114 10.85 2.13 -7.09
C GLY A 114 9.68 1.15 -7.18
N TYR A 115 8.82 1.25 -8.20
CA TYR A 115 7.73 0.30 -8.43
C TYR A 115 8.24 -1.12 -8.68
N LYS A 116 9.32 -1.24 -9.43
CA LYS A 116 9.97 -2.52 -9.69
C LYS A 116 10.46 -3.17 -8.40
N ILE A 117 11.13 -2.40 -7.53
CA ILE A 117 11.61 -2.87 -6.23
C ILE A 117 10.44 -3.29 -5.33
N LEU A 118 9.37 -2.49 -5.23
CA LEU A 118 8.17 -2.84 -4.48
C LEU A 118 7.57 -4.19 -4.91
N ASN A 119 7.61 -4.50 -6.20
CA ASN A 119 7.15 -5.77 -6.74
C ASN A 119 8.15 -6.91 -6.50
N GLN A 120 9.43 -6.69 -6.78
CA GLN A 120 10.49 -7.71 -6.64
C GLN A 120 10.63 -8.21 -5.19
N TYR A 121 10.53 -7.30 -4.23
CA TYR A 121 10.62 -7.64 -2.81
C TYR A 121 9.27 -7.97 -2.17
N ASN A 122 8.22 -8.06 -2.99
CA ASN A 122 6.86 -8.44 -2.59
C ASN A 122 6.34 -7.61 -1.39
N CYS A 123 6.55 -6.29 -1.41
CA CYS A 123 6.07 -5.40 -0.36
C CYS A 123 4.54 -5.46 -0.22
N ARG A 124 3.83 -5.70 -1.34
CA ARG A 124 2.37 -5.91 -1.37
C ARG A 124 1.90 -7.19 -0.68
N GLY A 125 2.75 -8.17 -0.46
CA GLY A 125 2.40 -9.36 0.34
C GLY A 125 2.01 -9.00 1.77
N CYS A 126 2.63 -7.95 2.32
CA CYS A 126 2.40 -7.45 3.67
C CYS A 126 1.60 -6.14 3.72
N HIS A 127 1.78 -5.25 2.75
CA HIS A 127 1.19 -3.92 2.72
C HIS A 127 0.17 -3.76 1.60
N ILE A 128 -0.87 -2.97 1.84
CA ILE A 128 -1.73 -2.45 0.78
C ILE A 128 -1.01 -1.25 0.17
N ILE A 129 -0.74 -1.30 -1.14
CA ILE A 129 -0.10 -0.24 -1.91
C ILE A 129 -0.90 -0.05 -3.19
N ASP A 130 -1.36 1.17 -3.47
CA ASP A 130 -2.21 1.48 -4.63
C ASP A 130 -3.51 0.64 -4.65
N GLY A 131 -4.09 0.43 -3.47
CA GLY A 131 -5.33 -0.34 -3.30
C GLY A 131 -5.17 -1.87 -3.39
N PHE A 132 -3.97 -2.39 -3.60
CA PHE A 132 -3.71 -3.82 -3.78
C PHE A 132 -2.74 -4.38 -2.74
N GLY A 133 -2.91 -5.66 -2.39
CA GLY A 133 -2.01 -6.37 -1.47
C GLY A 133 -2.57 -6.53 -0.07
N GLY A 134 -1.68 -6.72 0.91
CA GLY A 134 -2.04 -6.86 2.31
C GLY A 134 -2.57 -8.24 2.71
N GLN A 135 -2.34 -9.27 1.88
CA GLN A 135 -2.85 -10.64 2.13
C GLN A 135 -2.43 -11.23 3.47
N ILE A 136 -1.35 -10.72 4.05
CA ILE A 136 -0.93 -11.15 5.39
C ILE A 136 -1.99 -10.91 6.46
N ALA A 137 -2.87 -9.92 6.27
CA ALA A 137 -3.97 -9.64 7.19
C ALA A 137 -4.95 -10.82 7.29
N ASP A 138 -5.22 -11.49 6.17
CA ASP A 138 -6.09 -12.68 6.12
C ASP A 138 -5.43 -13.87 6.83
N ILE A 139 -4.09 -13.99 6.70
CA ILE A 139 -3.31 -15.05 7.36
C ILE A 139 -3.28 -14.85 8.87
N ILE A 140 -3.09 -13.62 9.33
CA ILE A 140 -3.09 -13.26 10.76
C ILE A 140 -4.51 -13.39 11.33
N GLY A 141 -5.54 -13.13 10.51
CA GLY A 141 -6.95 -13.12 10.93
C GLY A 141 -7.30 -11.96 11.88
N ALA A 142 -6.43 -10.95 12.00
CA ALA A 142 -6.59 -9.80 12.86
C ALA A 142 -5.96 -8.56 12.20
N PRO A 143 -6.73 -7.82 11.38
CA PRO A 143 -6.23 -6.67 10.64
C PRO A 143 -5.55 -5.60 11.51
N GLU A 144 -6.00 -5.44 12.76
CA GLU A 144 -5.42 -4.50 13.75
C GLU A 144 -3.98 -4.82 14.15
N PHE A 145 -3.55 -6.08 14.00
CA PHE A 145 -2.18 -6.54 14.27
C PHE A 145 -1.35 -6.73 13.00
N SER A 146 -1.91 -6.31 11.86
CA SER A 146 -1.28 -6.43 10.55
C SER A 146 -0.44 -5.20 10.18
N PRO A 147 0.47 -5.31 9.21
CA PRO A 147 1.20 -4.18 8.66
C PRO A 147 0.28 -3.05 8.16
N PRO A 148 0.71 -1.78 8.20
CA PRO A 148 -0.13 -0.66 7.79
C PRO A 148 -0.40 -0.66 6.29
N ASN A 149 -1.55 -0.07 5.92
CA ASN A 149 -1.82 0.37 4.56
C ASN A 149 -0.90 1.56 4.23
N LEU A 150 -0.27 1.54 3.05
CA LEU A 150 0.70 2.54 2.59
C LEU A 150 0.14 3.44 1.48
N ASN A 151 -1.17 3.43 1.23
CA ASN A 151 -1.78 4.21 0.15
C ASN A 151 -1.55 5.73 0.23
N THR A 152 -1.21 6.25 1.38
CA THR A 152 -0.91 7.68 1.58
C THR A 152 0.48 7.89 2.21
N GLU A 153 1.36 6.93 2.12
CA GLU A 153 2.64 6.99 2.86
C GLU A 153 3.57 8.07 2.30
N GLY A 154 3.55 8.31 0.99
CA GLY A 154 4.33 9.36 0.34
C GLY A 154 3.92 10.77 0.76
N GLU A 155 2.61 11.02 0.94
CA GLU A 155 2.08 12.31 1.44
C GLU A 155 2.22 12.44 2.96
N LYS A 156 2.14 11.32 3.68
CA LYS A 156 2.04 11.25 5.13
C LYS A 156 3.38 11.41 5.84
N VAL A 157 4.44 10.81 5.31
CA VAL A 157 5.69 10.63 6.04
C VAL A 157 6.79 11.54 5.48
N GLN A 158 7.61 12.08 6.38
CA GLN A 158 8.79 12.85 6.00
C GLN A 158 9.81 11.94 5.30
N PRO A 159 10.29 12.25 4.09
CA PRO A 159 11.15 11.36 3.31
C PRO A 159 12.43 10.94 4.02
N LEU A 160 13.08 11.87 4.74
CA LEU A 160 14.30 11.57 5.48
C LEU A 160 14.05 10.56 6.62
N TRP A 161 12.93 10.69 7.30
CA TRP A 161 12.54 9.73 8.33
C TRP A 161 12.25 8.37 7.70
N LEU A 162 11.49 8.35 6.60
CA LEU A 162 11.15 7.12 5.88
C LEU A 162 12.40 6.41 5.37
N PHE A 163 13.36 7.14 4.81
CA PHE A 163 14.64 6.59 4.37
C PHE A 163 15.39 5.88 5.51
N LYS A 164 15.51 6.53 6.66
CA LYS A 164 16.15 5.93 7.84
C LYS A 164 15.39 4.69 8.34
N PHE A 165 14.07 4.79 8.40
CA PHE A 165 13.20 3.68 8.82
C PHE A 165 13.30 2.47 7.89
N LEU A 166 13.33 2.67 6.58
CA LEU A 166 13.42 1.58 5.61
C LEU A 166 14.77 0.84 5.69
N LYS A 167 15.85 1.56 6.00
CA LYS A 167 17.18 0.98 6.24
C LYS A 167 17.26 0.21 7.57
N GLU A 168 16.63 0.72 8.60
CA GLU A 168 16.64 0.14 9.93
C GLU A 168 15.23 0.28 10.57
N PRO A 169 14.32 -0.67 10.27
CA PRO A 169 12.96 -0.60 10.77
C PRO A 169 12.89 -0.64 12.29
N THR A 170 12.33 0.41 12.89
CA THR A 170 12.14 0.56 14.32
C THR A 170 10.70 0.25 14.74
N LEU A 171 10.49 0.06 16.02
CA LEU A 171 9.19 -0.32 16.57
C LEU A 171 8.27 0.89 16.70
N ILE A 172 7.27 1.01 15.81
CA ILE A 172 6.26 2.08 15.85
C ILE A 172 5.03 1.64 16.65
N ARG A 173 4.58 0.39 16.42
CA ARG A 173 3.45 -0.23 17.10
C ARG A 173 3.89 -1.57 17.70
N PRO A 174 4.10 -1.65 19.02
CA PRO A 174 4.63 -2.86 19.67
C PRO A 174 3.67 -4.05 19.66
N ASN A 175 2.38 -3.81 19.45
CA ASN A 175 1.33 -4.81 19.40
C ASN A 175 1.25 -5.59 18.08
N LEU A 176 1.98 -5.17 17.02
CA LEU A 176 1.96 -5.90 15.74
C LEU A 176 2.57 -7.28 15.87
N GLN A 177 1.92 -8.29 15.29
CA GLN A 177 2.39 -9.68 15.31
C GLN A 177 3.58 -9.91 14.38
N VAL A 178 3.69 -9.13 13.30
CA VAL A 178 4.78 -9.22 12.34
C VAL A 178 5.65 -7.99 12.40
N ARG A 179 6.92 -8.14 12.06
CA ARG A 179 7.90 -7.07 11.96
C ARG A 179 8.33 -6.89 10.50
N MET A 180 8.50 -5.64 10.10
CA MET A 180 9.08 -5.36 8.80
C MET A 180 10.50 -5.90 8.75
N PRO A 181 10.85 -6.74 7.75
CA PRO A 181 12.22 -7.22 7.60
C PRO A 181 13.14 -6.09 7.14
N THR A 182 14.44 -6.26 7.38
CA THR A 182 15.48 -5.40 6.81
C THR A 182 15.87 -5.96 5.43
N PHE A 183 15.85 -5.11 4.42
CA PHE A 183 16.25 -5.44 3.05
C PHE A 183 17.62 -4.84 2.74
N SER A 184 18.46 -5.61 2.04
CA SER A 184 19.80 -5.16 1.63
C SER A 184 19.72 -4.36 0.32
N LEU A 185 19.03 -3.21 0.35
CA LEU A 185 18.94 -2.27 -0.76
C LEU A 185 19.98 -1.16 -0.59
N SER A 186 20.49 -0.65 -1.72
CA SER A 186 21.34 0.54 -1.77
C SER A 186 20.57 1.81 -1.42
N ASP A 187 21.26 2.90 -1.18
CA ASP A 187 20.64 4.19 -0.90
C ASP A 187 19.81 4.71 -2.09
N ASP A 188 20.28 4.47 -3.33
CA ASP A 188 19.57 4.85 -4.54
C ASP A 188 18.28 4.02 -4.71
N GLU A 189 18.31 2.73 -4.41
CA GLU A 189 17.12 1.86 -4.44
C GLU A 189 16.09 2.28 -3.39
N TRP A 190 16.52 2.64 -2.18
CA TRP A 190 15.60 3.18 -1.15
C TRP A 190 15.01 4.52 -1.56
N ASN A 191 15.79 5.40 -2.17
CA ASN A 191 15.29 6.67 -2.70
C ASN A 191 14.25 6.43 -3.81
N ALA A 192 14.50 5.46 -4.70
CA ALA A 192 13.54 5.09 -5.73
C ALA A 192 12.21 4.58 -5.13
N VAL A 193 12.26 3.74 -4.09
CA VAL A 193 11.05 3.30 -3.36
C VAL A 193 10.27 4.49 -2.78
N ILE A 194 10.97 5.43 -2.14
CA ILE A 194 10.33 6.62 -1.57
C ILE A 194 9.69 7.47 -2.66
N THR A 195 10.41 7.68 -3.77
CA THR A 195 9.91 8.44 -4.92
C THR A 195 8.66 7.78 -5.52
N ALA A 196 8.64 6.44 -5.63
CA ALA A 196 7.45 5.72 -6.09
C ALA A 196 6.25 5.86 -5.15
N LEU A 197 6.46 5.85 -3.83
CA LEU A 197 5.38 6.09 -2.86
C LEU A 197 4.86 7.54 -2.94
N GLN A 198 5.74 8.52 -3.18
CA GLN A 198 5.34 9.91 -3.37
C GLN A 198 4.57 10.11 -4.68
N ASP A 199 4.99 9.45 -5.76
CA ASP A 199 4.28 9.48 -7.05
C ASP A 199 2.87 8.89 -6.96
N LEU A 200 2.68 7.81 -6.18
CA LEU A 200 1.36 7.23 -5.92
C LEU A 200 0.36 8.24 -5.33
N ASP A 201 0.84 9.14 -4.52
CA ASP A 201 0.02 10.15 -3.85
C ASP A 201 -0.09 11.46 -4.65
N ASN A 202 0.46 11.51 -5.88
CA ASN A 202 0.60 12.72 -6.70
C ASN A 202 1.20 13.89 -5.90
N ASN A 203 2.27 13.61 -5.19
CA ASN A 203 2.78 14.47 -4.15
C ASN A 203 3.88 15.38 -4.68
N ASP A 204 3.54 16.64 -4.94
CA ASP A 204 4.48 17.74 -5.29
C ASP A 204 5.04 18.44 -4.04
N LEU A 205 4.86 17.87 -2.84
CA LEU A 205 5.33 18.48 -1.60
C LEU A 205 6.85 18.56 -1.57
N ALA A 206 7.36 19.67 -1.05
CA ALA A 206 8.78 19.85 -0.82
C ALA A 206 9.38 18.72 0.05
N PHE A 207 10.66 18.42 -0.15
CA PHE A 207 11.38 17.40 0.59
C PHE A 207 11.32 17.64 2.11
N GLU A 208 11.44 18.89 2.53
CA GLU A 208 11.30 19.33 3.91
C GLU A 208 10.09 20.25 4.04
N SER A 209 9.34 20.10 5.14
CA SER A 209 8.25 21.01 5.47
C SER A 209 8.81 22.30 6.08
N ASP A 210 8.35 23.45 5.61
CA ASP A 210 8.65 24.76 6.21
C ASP A 210 7.88 25.02 7.51
N TYR A 211 7.18 24.03 8.03
CA TYR A 211 6.33 24.17 9.21
C TYR A 211 7.17 24.23 10.50
N HIS A 212 7.11 25.37 11.17
CA HIS A 212 7.80 25.60 12.44
C HIS A 212 6.83 25.60 13.62
N ILE A 213 7.01 24.65 14.55
CA ILE A 213 6.22 24.55 15.76
C ILE A 213 6.72 25.56 16.79
N ASN A 214 5.87 26.52 17.15
CA ASN A 214 6.12 27.42 18.28
C ASN A 214 5.36 26.95 19.53
N THR A 215 6.04 26.22 20.40
CA THR A 215 5.47 25.65 21.65
C THR A 215 4.94 26.67 22.65
N HIS A 216 5.21 27.97 22.45
CA HIS A 216 4.71 29.05 23.28
C HIS A 216 3.48 29.76 22.69
N SER A 217 3.07 29.38 21.48
CA SER A 217 1.92 29.96 20.79
C SER A 217 0.60 29.56 21.47
N ASP A 218 -0.43 30.38 21.30
CA ASP A 218 -1.78 30.04 21.75
C ASP A 218 -2.36 28.85 20.91
N LYS A 219 -1.95 28.72 19.66
CA LYS A 219 -2.28 27.55 18.83
C LYS A 219 -1.76 26.25 19.45
N TYR A 220 -0.48 26.21 19.83
CA TYR A 220 0.10 25.01 20.44
C TYR A 220 -0.63 24.62 21.74
N LYS A 221 -0.92 25.61 22.61
CA LYS A 221 -1.67 25.36 23.86
C LYS A 221 -3.11 24.89 23.58
N ALA A 222 -3.73 25.41 22.53
CA ALA A 222 -5.04 24.95 22.11
C ALA A 222 -4.99 23.49 21.63
N GLY A 223 -3.96 23.10 20.87
CA GLY A 223 -3.72 21.71 20.47
C GLY A 223 -3.49 20.78 21.66
N GLU A 224 -2.69 21.18 22.65
CA GLU A 224 -2.53 20.45 23.92
C GLU A 224 -3.89 20.21 24.61
N LYS A 225 -4.73 21.24 24.63
CA LYS A 225 -6.07 21.12 25.22
C LYS A 225 -6.99 20.22 24.44
N LEU A 226 -6.98 20.29 23.09
CA LEU A 226 -7.74 19.37 22.24
C LEU A 226 -7.28 17.93 22.41
N GLN A 227 -5.98 17.69 22.50
CA GLN A 227 -5.41 16.36 22.74
C GLN A 227 -5.87 15.78 24.09
N GLU A 228 -5.92 16.60 25.14
CA GLU A 228 -6.43 16.21 26.46
C GLU A 228 -7.92 15.84 26.39
N LEU A 229 -8.74 16.72 25.80
CA LEU A 229 -10.19 16.54 25.70
C LEU A 229 -10.56 15.39 24.73
N GLY A 230 -9.79 15.19 23.67
CA GLY A 230 -9.95 14.11 22.72
C GLY A 230 -9.53 12.73 23.25
N VAL A 231 -8.97 12.68 24.49
CA VAL A 231 -8.50 11.46 25.17
C VAL A 231 -7.63 10.56 24.31
N CYS A 232 -6.76 11.15 23.49
CA CYS A 232 -5.89 10.45 22.53
C CYS A 232 -5.04 9.36 23.19
N SER A 233 -4.66 9.55 24.47
CA SER A 233 -3.92 8.59 25.29
C SER A 233 -4.66 7.28 25.58
N ASN A 234 -5.96 7.18 25.23
CA ASN A 234 -6.67 5.90 25.34
C ASN A 234 -6.15 4.87 24.33
N CYS A 235 -5.75 5.32 23.15
CA CYS A 235 -5.29 4.46 22.05
C CYS A 235 -3.82 4.68 21.68
N HIS A 236 -3.28 5.89 21.85
CA HIS A 236 -1.94 6.25 21.44
C HIS A 236 -0.90 6.13 22.55
N PHE A 237 0.28 5.65 22.16
CA PHE A 237 1.47 5.70 23.00
C PHE A 237 2.04 7.12 23.05
N TYR A 238 2.68 7.44 24.18
CA TYR A 238 3.50 8.63 24.40
C TYR A 238 4.87 8.19 24.93
N GLY A 239 5.82 8.00 24.03
CA GLY A 239 7.13 7.46 24.39
C GLY A 239 6.99 6.02 24.92
N THR A 240 7.27 5.83 26.20
CA THR A 240 7.15 4.53 26.91
C THR A 240 5.83 4.39 27.68
N THR A 241 4.95 5.38 27.61
CA THR A 241 3.66 5.33 28.29
C THR A 241 2.66 4.54 27.44
N PHE A 242 2.11 3.47 28.00
CA PHE A 242 1.15 2.61 27.32
C PHE A 242 -0.24 3.24 27.24
N PRO A 243 -0.99 2.97 26.17
CA PRO A 243 -2.38 3.37 26.05
C PRO A 243 -3.26 2.74 27.14
N LYS A 244 -4.38 3.41 27.44
CA LYS A 244 -5.32 2.96 28.49
C LYS A 244 -6.25 1.85 28.01
N GLN A 245 -6.50 1.75 26.70
CA GLN A 245 -7.37 0.74 26.11
C GLN A 245 -6.64 -0.57 25.83
N SER A 246 -7.38 -1.61 25.40
CA SER A 246 -6.82 -2.91 25.07
C SER A 246 -5.95 -2.88 23.80
N ALA A 247 -5.05 -3.85 23.65
CA ALA A 247 -4.04 -3.90 22.59
C ALA A 247 -4.62 -3.88 21.17
N GLU A 248 -5.86 -4.33 20.98
CA GLU A 248 -6.55 -4.33 19.68
C GLU A 248 -6.88 -2.89 19.19
N THR A 249 -6.88 -1.93 20.10
CA THR A 249 -7.14 -0.51 19.78
C THR A 249 -5.89 0.34 19.75
N TRP A 250 -4.71 -0.26 20.07
CA TRP A 250 -3.47 0.50 20.14
C TRP A 250 -3.08 1.12 18.79
N ALA A 251 -2.75 2.38 18.84
CA ALA A 251 -2.40 3.22 17.72
C ALA A 251 -0.92 3.64 17.78
N PRO A 252 -0.37 4.25 16.72
CA PRO A 252 1.03 4.64 16.67
C PRO A 252 1.47 5.53 17.85
N ASN A 253 2.77 5.43 18.18
CA ASN A 253 3.40 6.25 19.21
C ASN A 253 3.50 7.73 18.77
N LEU A 254 2.81 8.62 19.45
CA LEU A 254 2.78 10.05 19.12
C LEU A 254 4.12 10.78 19.41
N ALA A 255 4.98 10.21 20.24
CA ALA A 255 6.32 10.76 20.42
C ALA A 255 7.16 10.75 19.13
N LEU A 256 6.80 9.90 18.16
CA LEU A 256 7.46 9.84 16.86
C LEU A 256 6.85 10.80 15.82
N SER A 257 5.71 11.42 16.10
CA SER A 257 4.94 12.17 15.10
C SER A 257 5.71 13.35 14.54
N LYS A 258 6.45 14.08 15.36
CA LYS A 258 7.21 15.26 14.95
C LYS A 258 8.25 14.95 13.84
N ASP A 259 8.98 13.85 13.99
CA ASP A 259 10.05 13.50 13.06
C ASP A 259 9.52 12.66 11.88
N ARG A 260 8.39 11.98 12.09
CA ARG A 260 7.83 11.03 11.13
C ARG A 260 6.81 11.66 10.20
N LEU A 261 5.86 12.44 10.71
CA LEU A 261 4.69 12.88 9.96
C LEU A 261 4.88 14.26 9.34
N ARG A 262 4.28 14.46 8.17
CA ARG A 262 4.16 15.79 7.56
C ARG A 262 3.01 16.55 8.22
N PRO A 263 3.22 17.80 8.68
CA PRO A 263 2.17 18.60 9.30
C PRO A 263 0.94 18.79 8.40
N GLU A 264 1.15 19.00 7.10
CA GLU A 264 0.09 19.21 6.11
C GLU A 264 -0.83 17.99 6.01
N TRP A 265 -0.25 16.78 6.03
CA TRP A 265 -1.02 15.54 6.04
C TRP A 265 -1.75 15.36 7.39
N LEU A 266 -1.10 15.69 8.50
CA LEU A 266 -1.67 15.51 9.83
C LEU A 266 -2.94 16.33 10.02
N ILE A 267 -2.99 17.56 9.50
CA ILE A 267 -4.19 18.40 9.52
C ILE A 267 -5.35 17.72 8.78
N LYS A 268 -5.10 17.23 7.56
CA LYS A 268 -6.10 16.49 6.78
C LYS A 268 -6.57 15.23 7.52
N TRP A 269 -5.61 14.49 8.11
CA TRP A 269 -5.89 13.27 8.87
C TRP A 269 -6.78 13.52 10.08
N LEU A 270 -6.52 14.57 10.84
CA LEU A 270 -7.32 14.94 12.00
C LEU A 270 -8.69 15.49 11.60
N ASP A 271 -8.82 16.08 10.44
CA ASP A 271 -10.10 16.58 9.95
C ASP A 271 -11.07 15.45 9.60
N ASP A 272 -10.61 14.47 8.79
CA ASP A 272 -11.42 13.29 8.43
C ASP A 272 -10.56 12.04 8.18
N PRO A 273 -10.24 11.26 9.23
CA PRO A 273 -9.45 10.03 9.07
C PRO A 273 -10.10 9.00 8.16
N GLN A 274 -11.45 8.91 8.16
CA GLN A 274 -12.17 7.92 7.36
C GLN A 274 -12.15 8.25 5.86
N ALA A 275 -12.12 9.51 5.49
CA ALA A 275 -11.98 9.91 4.09
C ALA A 275 -10.60 9.53 3.52
N ILE A 276 -9.54 9.64 4.34
CA ILE A 276 -8.17 9.29 3.93
C ILE A 276 -7.94 7.78 3.95
N MET A 277 -8.42 7.12 4.99
CA MET A 277 -8.24 5.67 5.18
C MET A 277 -9.55 5.03 5.63
N PRO A 278 -10.41 4.63 4.69
CA PRO A 278 -11.66 3.95 5.01
C PRO A 278 -11.44 2.72 5.88
N GLY A 279 -12.20 2.59 6.96
CA GLY A 279 -12.09 1.49 7.91
C GLY A 279 -11.03 1.69 9.01
N THR A 280 -10.35 2.83 9.07
CA THR A 280 -9.48 3.16 10.21
C THR A 280 -10.27 3.19 11.52
N LYS A 281 -9.67 2.71 12.61
CA LYS A 281 -10.28 2.78 13.95
C LYS A 281 -10.13 4.16 14.60
N MET A 282 -9.33 5.06 14.01
CA MET A 282 -9.22 6.42 14.51
C MET A 282 -10.48 7.23 14.19
N PRO A 283 -11.21 7.73 15.19
CA PRO A 283 -12.31 8.65 14.94
C PRO A 283 -11.78 10.04 14.59
N ALA A 284 -12.57 10.85 13.89
CA ALA A 284 -12.32 12.28 13.82
C ALA A 284 -12.39 12.87 15.24
N PRO A 285 -11.41 13.67 15.66
CA PRO A 285 -11.46 14.30 16.96
C PRO A 285 -12.62 15.29 17.04
N TYR A 286 -13.22 15.37 18.21
CA TYR A 286 -14.25 16.36 18.45
C TYR A 286 -13.62 17.75 18.49
N ILE A 287 -14.05 18.63 17.60
CA ILE A 287 -13.68 20.04 17.54
C ILE A 287 -14.90 20.87 17.93
N PRO A 288 -14.82 21.70 18.99
CA PRO A 288 -15.95 22.49 19.44
C PRO A 288 -16.40 23.49 18.37
N SER A 289 -17.72 23.62 18.22
CA SER A 289 -18.32 24.60 17.33
C SER A 289 -18.19 26.01 17.87
N LYS A 290 -18.43 27.00 17.00
CA LYS A 290 -18.44 28.41 17.42
C LYS A 290 -19.45 28.67 18.54
N GLU A 291 -20.64 28.08 18.42
CA GLU A 291 -21.71 28.23 19.39
C GLU A 291 -21.34 27.68 20.76
N GLU A 292 -20.63 26.56 20.82
CA GLU A 292 -20.14 25.97 22.06
C GLU A 292 -19.04 26.81 22.69
N LEU A 293 -18.18 27.43 21.88
CA LEU A 293 -17.12 28.33 22.39
C LEU A 293 -17.66 29.68 22.87
N GLU A 294 -18.84 30.08 22.42
CA GLU A 294 -19.51 31.32 22.86
C GLU A 294 -20.35 31.16 24.16
N MET A 295 -20.51 29.92 24.67
CA MET A 295 -21.25 29.64 25.89
C MET A 295 -20.55 30.26 27.12
N PRO A 296 -21.29 30.65 28.17
CA PRO A 296 -20.71 31.28 29.35
C PRO A 296 -19.63 30.45 30.07
N GLU A 297 -19.76 29.12 30.06
CA GLU A 297 -18.82 28.17 30.68
C GLU A 297 -17.67 27.77 29.77
N SER A 298 -17.63 28.22 28.52
CA SER A 298 -16.70 27.75 27.47
C SER A 298 -15.22 27.86 27.92
N ARG A 299 -14.85 28.95 28.60
CA ARG A 299 -13.48 29.12 29.08
C ARG A 299 -13.05 28.11 30.14
N SER A 300 -13.98 27.61 30.95
CA SER A 300 -13.66 26.57 31.95
C SER A 300 -13.56 25.17 31.33
N VAL A 301 -14.30 24.92 30.27
CA VAL A 301 -14.32 23.61 29.56
C VAL A 301 -13.19 23.53 28.53
N TRP A 302 -13.13 24.52 27.64
CA TRP A 302 -12.25 24.48 26.44
C TRP A 302 -10.90 25.20 26.65
N GLY A 303 -10.78 26.05 27.69
CA GLY A 303 -9.62 26.92 27.87
C GLY A 303 -9.72 28.20 27.04
N LYS A 304 -8.99 29.25 27.50
CA LYS A 304 -9.02 30.55 26.84
C LYS A 304 -8.44 30.54 25.41
N GLU A 305 -7.48 29.67 25.15
CA GLU A 305 -6.79 29.56 23.86
C GLU A 305 -7.74 29.06 22.79
N LEU A 306 -8.49 27.95 23.03
CA LEU A 306 -9.49 27.46 22.11
C LEU A 306 -10.65 28.43 21.87
N VAL A 307 -11.12 29.07 22.97
CA VAL A 307 -12.20 30.07 22.86
C VAL A 307 -11.75 31.26 22.00
N SER A 308 -10.47 31.62 22.00
CA SER A 308 -9.95 32.72 21.20
C SER A 308 -9.95 32.42 19.69
N MET A 309 -9.96 31.13 19.27
CA MET A 309 -10.02 30.71 17.89
C MET A 309 -11.43 30.78 17.26
N LYS A 310 -12.46 31.09 18.08
CA LYS A 310 -13.83 31.40 17.63
C LYS A 310 -14.50 30.37 16.74
N GLY A 311 -14.13 29.11 16.86
CA GLY A 311 -14.69 28.02 16.06
C GLY A 311 -14.09 27.85 14.66
N ASP A 312 -12.95 28.46 14.38
CA ASP A 312 -12.21 28.17 13.14
C ASP A 312 -11.58 26.76 13.24
N ARG A 313 -12.24 25.80 12.59
CA ARG A 313 -11.84 24.39 12.62
C ARG A 313 -10.42 24.16 12.10
N LYS A 314 -10.06 24.86 11.02
CA LYS A 314 -8.72 24.74 10.43
C LYS A 314 -7.66 25.26 11.39
N GLU A 315 -7.88 26.42 11.96
CA GLU A 315 -6.94 27.02 12.92
C GLU A 315 -6.75 26.13 14.16
N MET A 316 -7.83 25.48 14.63
CA MET A 316 -7.75 24.54 15.77
C MET A 316 -7.00 23.25 15.43
N LEU A 317 -7.12 22.74 14.20
CA LEU A 317 -6.39 21.56 13.73
C LEU A 317 -4.91 21.85 13.46
N GLU A 318 -4.56 23.10 13.17
CA GLU A 318 -3.17 23.55 13.01
C GLU A 318 -2.45 23.76 14.37
N GLY A 319 -3.16 23.78 15.47
CA GLY A 319 -2.61 23.92 16.83
C GLY A 319 -2.07 22.64 17.39
#